data_c33657de3e8469c3c97de7da8681856a
#
_entry.id   c33657de3e8469c3c97de7da8681856a
#
_cell.length_a   1.000
_cell.length_b   1.000
_cell.length_c   1.000
_cell.angle_alpha   90.00
_cell.angle_beta   90.00
_cell.angle_gamma   90.00
#
_symmetry.space_group_name_H-M   'P 1'
#
loop_
_entity.id
_entity.type
_entity.pdbx_description
1 polymer ?
#
loop_
_entity_poly.entity_id
_entity_poly.type
_entity_poly.pdbx_seq_one_letter_code
_entity_poly.pdbx_strand_id
1 'polypeptide(L)'
;MWRGSAYRNKAKYKVYMMKINKYNAIFRMLIAILGVLMFAEMSFAQPASDIEKIKHFYVRYMEAIEEGDDEMTETLVQQFLTKEMQAKMGRLVCATGANPLLRAQDVSAYSRQSLRCRHLEDDWYMVSYQWGKMDSIGIHIPLKIVKDAKGQPRIGYVTPEYAGDGYGNKILDVSAVDVKDNKDAHTFVETFFKAYVYPYVIMTPSLEQDLARLRQTNFTADMQEKYATMSQMFMEDANPIDPLIGCADFDAFWYGSLKVESIGSNLFTVWYNTGDGIVRVKLAVTRKNGEYRICDLNLD
;
A
#
# COMPACT_ATOMS: atom_id res chain seq x y z
N MET A 1 -26.65 82.31 19.10
CA MET A 1 -26.87 81.78 17.74
C MET A 1 -25.66 80.87 17.37
N TRP A 2 -25.42 79.69 18.10
CA TRP A 2 -24.25 78.86 17.90
C TRP A 2 -24.55 77.37 18.26
N ARG A 3 -25.59 76.74 17.73
CA ARG A 3 -25.90 75.33 17.94
C ARG A 3 -26.08 74.45 16.66
N GLY A 4 -25.95 75.07 15.48
CA GLY A 4 -26.28 74.39 14.23
C GLY A 4 -25.11 73.74 13.53
N SER A 5 -23.82 74.13 13.84
CA SER A 5 -22.62 73.66 13.14
C SER A 5 -22.12 72.28 13.61
N ALA A 6 -22.19 72.00 14.92
CA ALA A 6 -21.68 70.75 15.49
C ALA A 6 -22.50 69.51 15.11
N TYR A 7 -23.81 69.68 14.90
CA TYR A 7 -24.71 68.56 14.51
C TYR A 7 -24.51 68.16 13.04
N ARG A 8 -24.26 69.09 12.12
CA ARG A 8 -24.00 68.78 10.70
C ARG A 8 -22.68 68.02 10.51
N ASN A 9 -21.64 68.30 11.31
CA ASN A 9 -20.36 67.60 11.22
C ASN A 9 -20.46 66.18 11.78
N LYS A 10 -21.22 65.91 12.85
CA LYS A 10 -21.44 64.54 13.37
C LYS A 10 -22.18 63.65 12.38
N ALA A 11 -23.19 64.17 11.68
CA ALA A 11 -23.92 63.40 10.66
C ALA A 11 -23.05 63.05 9.45
N LYS A 12 -22.24 64.01 8.95
CA LYS A 12 -21.28 63.77 7.87
C LYS A 12 -20.21 62.73 8.26
N TYR A 13 -19.72 62.79 9.49
CA TYR A 13 -18.73 61.83 10.00
C TYR A 13 -19.33 60.40 10.12
N LYS A 14 -20.57 60.27 10.60
CA LYS A 14 -21.28 59.01 10.69
C LYS A 14 -21.50 58.37 9.31
N VAL A 15 -21.86 59.16 8.29
CA VAL A 15 -22.06 58.69 6.91
C VAL A 15 -20.71 58.27 6.29
N TYR A 16 -19.62 59.00 6.58
CA TYR A 16 -18.26 58.69 6.12
C TYR A 16 -17.77 57.36 6.74
N MET A 17 -17.96 57.17 8.04
CA MET A 17 -17.56 55.94 8.73
C MET A 17 -18.41 54.74 8.27
N MET A 18 -19.69 54.91 7.97
CA MET A 18 -20.52 53.83 7.39
C MET A 18 -20.04 53.44 5.98
N LYS A 19 -19.59 54.39 5.17
CA LYS A 19 -18.98 54.09 3.84
C LYS A 19 -17.68 53.32 3.99
N ILE A 20 -16.75 53.72 4.88
CA ILE A 20 -15.52 53.04 5.13
C ILE A 20 -15.78 51.61 5.60
N ASN A 21 -16.70 51.38 6.53
CA ASN A 21 -17.05 50.04 7.01
C ASN A 21 -17.63 49.16 5.88
N LYS A 22 -18.43 49.73 5.00
CA LYS A 22 -18.97 49.00 3.84
C LYS A 22 -17.88 48.63 2.84
N TYR A 23 -16.92 49.49 2.57
CA TYR A 23 -15.75 49.17 1.71
C TYR A 23 -14.85 48.12 2.35
N ASN A 24 -14.62 48.20 3.66
CA ASN A 24 -13.82 47.17 4.38
C ASN A 24 -14.53 45.81 4.39
N ALA A 25 -15.84 45.76 4.50
CA ALA A 25 -16.61 44.52 4.43
C ALA A 25 -16.55 43.90 3.01
N ILE A 26 -16.71 44.71 1.97
CA ILE A 26 -16.59 44.26 0.57
C ILE A 26 -15.15 43.75 0.29
N PHE A 27 -14.16 44.48 0.76
CA PHE A 27 -12.74 44.09 0.59
C PHE A 27 -12.40 42.74 1.29
N ARG A 28 -12.91 42.54 2.51
CA ARG A 28 -12.78 41.26 3.23
C ARG A 28 -13.48 40.10 2.50
N MET A 29 -14.66 40.38 1.93
CA MET A 29 -15.41 39.40 1.15
C MET A 29 -14.67 39.03 -0.16
N LEU A 30 -14.08 40.02 -0.83
CA LEU A 30 -13.27 39.79 -2.03
C LEU A 30 -12.00 38.94 -1.72
N ILE A 31 -11.30 39.21 -0.60
CA ILE A 31 -10.16 38.40 -0.17
C ILE A 31 -10.59 36.95 0.14
N ALA A 32 -11.74 36.77 0.80
CA ALA A 32 -12.26 35.44 1.10
C ALA A 32 -12.62 34.66 -0.18
N ILE A 33 -13.24 35.32 -1.17
CA ILE A 33 -13.57 34.72 -2.46
C ILE A 33 -12.28 34.40 -3.26
N LEU A 34 -11.30 35.29 -3.25
CA LEU A 34 -9.99 35.05 -3.91
C LEU A 34 -9.26 33.88 -3.27
N GLY A 35 -9.33 33.76 -1.93
CA GLY A 35 -8.78 32.63 -1.19
C GLY A 35 -9.43 31.30 -1.58
N VAL A 36 -10.76 31.26 -1.68
CA VAL A 36 -11.51 30.05 -2.08
C VAL A 36 -11.20 29.68 -3.54
N LEU A 37 -11.08 30.66 -4.45
CA LEU A 37 -10.71 30.40 -5.83
C LEU A 37 -9.27 29.86 -5.96
N MET A 38 -8.31 30.39 -5.19
CA MET A 38 -6.95 29.85 -5.18
C MET A 38 -6.87 28.42 -4.64
N PHE A 39 -7.67 28.07 -3.63
CA PHE A 39 -7.75 26.70 -3.14
C PHE A 39 -8.41 25.75 -4.15
N ALA A 40 -9.39 26.22 -4.93
CA ALA A 40 -10.04 25.40 -5.96
C ALA A 40 -9.07 25.09 -7.12
N GLU A 41 -8.25 26.05 -7.55
CA GLU A 41 -7.26 25.83 -8.61
C GLU A 41 -6.12 24.86 -8.18
N MET A 42 -5.72 24.89 -6.91
CA MET A 42 -4.73 23.92 -6.40
C MET A 42 -5.23 22.47 -6.42
N SER A 43 -6.53 22.24 -6.30
CA SER A 43 -7.09 20.87 -6.32
C SER A 43 -7.17 20.25 -7.71
N PHE A 44 -7.28 21.03 -8.78
CA PHE A 44 -7.36 20.52 -10.16
C PHE A 44 -6.01 20.35 -10.85
N ALA A 45 -4.95 21.03 -10.39
CA ALA A 45 -3.62 20.93 -10.98
C ALA A 45 -2.80 19.75 -10.45
N GLN A 46 -3.20 19.13 -9.35
CA GLN A 46 -2.42 18.12 -8.64
C GLN A 46 -2.26 16.79 -9.40
N PRO A 47 -3.29 16.20 -10.03
CA PRO A 47 -3.12 14.94 -10.79
C PRO A 47 -2.15 15.07 -11.97
N ALA A 48 -2.18 16.18 -12.69
CA ALA A 48 -1.27 16.41 -13.81
C ALA A 48 0.20 16.52 -13.38
N SER A 49 0.46 17.19 -12.25
CA SER A 49 1.81 17.26 -11.67
C SER A 49 2.31 15.89 -11.17
N ASP A 50 1.43 15.07 -10.59
CA ASP A 50 1.81 13.73 -10.10
C ASP A 50 2.07 12.77 -11.26
N ILE A 51 1.27 12.81 -12.33
CA ILE A 51 1.49 12.05 -13.56
C ILE A 51 2.90 12.32 -14.12
N GLU A 52 3.31 13.58 -14.23
CA GLU A 52 4.64 13.92 -14.77
C GLU A 52 5.78 13.42 -13.85
N LYS A 53 5.60 13.48 -12.53
CA LYS A 53 6.59 12.96 -11.58
C LYS A 53 6.67 11.43 -11.63
N ILE A 54 5.54 10.73 -11.72
CA ILE A 54 5.48 9.28 -11.88
C ILE A 54 6.16 8.87 -13.20
N LYS A 55 5.84 9.54 -14.31
CA LYS A 55 6.48 9.29 -15.61
C LYS A 55 7.99 9.51 -15.55
N HIS A 56 8.42 10.63 -14.94
CA HIS A 56 9.84 10.91 -14.77
C HIS A 56 10.56 9.82 -13.98
N PHE A 57 9.97 9.37 -12.88
CA PHE A 57 10.48 8.24 -12.12
C PHE A 57 10.62 6.99 -13.00
N TYR A 58 9.56 6.58 -13.67
CA TYR A 58 9.57 5.34 -14.47
C TYR A 58 10.55 5.40 -15.65
N VAL A 59 10.69 6.54 -16.33
CA VAL A 59 11.68 6.70 -17.40
C VAL A 59 13.10 6.48 -16.87
N ARG A 60 13.45 7.15 -15.74
CA ARG A 60 14.76 7.02 -15.12
C ARG A 60 15.00 5.63 -14.53
N TYR A 61 13.97 5.03 -13.95
CA TYR A 61 14.05 3.69 -13.37
C TYR A 61 14.26 2.63 -14.44
N MET A 62 13.51 2.68 -15.53
CA MET A 62 13.69 1.78 -16.68
C MET A 62 15.05 1.96 -17.35
N GLU A 63 15.55 3.21 -17.41
CA GLU A 63 16.89 3.51 -17.94
C GLU A 63 17.98 2.88 -17.08
N ALA A 64 17.91 3.04 -15.76
CA ALA A 64 18.85 2.45 -14.83
C ALA A 64 18.85 0.90 -14.88
N ILE A 65 17.68 0.29 -15.00
CA ILE A 65 17.55 -1.18 -15.17
C ILE A 65 18.18 -1.63 -16.50
N GLU A 66 17.91 -0.95 -17.62
CA GLU A 66 18.48 -1.27 -18.93
C GLU A 66 20.01 -1.15 -18.96
N GLU A 67 20.55 -0.18 -18.22
CA GLU A 67 22.00 0.06 -18.10
C GLU A 67 22.67 -0.81 -17.05
N GLY A 68 21.90 -1.52 -16.21
CA GLY A 68 22.42 -2.30 -15.08
C GLY A 68 23.01 -1.42 -13.97
N ASP A 69 22.49 -0.19 -13.82
CA ASP A 69 22.93 0.74 -12.79
C ASP A 69 22.16 0.52 -11.49
N ASP A 70 22.65 -0.42 -10.68
CA ASP A 70 22.04 -0.78 -9.40
C ASP A 70 22.03 0.39 -8.40
N GLU A 71 23.07 1.25 -8.38
CA GLU A 71 23.17 2.40 -7.49
C GLU A 71 22.09 3.44 -7.81
N MET A 72 21.91 3.75 -9.09
CA MET A 72 20.85 4.64 -9.54
C MET A 72 19.47 4.05 -9.26
N THR A 73 19.28 2.76 -9.51
CA THR A 73 18.03 2.04 -9.24
C THR A 73 17.66 2.15 -7.76
N GLU A 74 18.59 1.88 -6.84
CA GLU A 74 18.37 2.01 -5.40
C GLU A 74 18.07 3.45 -5.00
N THR A 75 18.83 4.42 -5.52
CA THR A 75 18.61 5.85 -5.28
C THR A 75 17.19 6.28 -5.67
N LEU A 76 16.72 5.86 -6.84
CA LEU A 76 15.37 6.18 -7.31
C LEU A 76 14.29 5.54 -6.43
N VAL A 77 14.47 4.28 -6.03
CA VAL A 77 13.57 3.59 -5.10
C VAL A 77 13.50 4.34 -3.76
N GLN A 78 14.63 4.71 -3.18
CA GLN A 78 14.67 5.49 -1.94
C GLN A 78 14.00 6.87 -2.07
N GLN A 79 14.15 7.50 -3.23
CA GLN A 79 13.61 8.83 -3.48
C GLN A 79 12.11 8.83 -3.76
N PHE A 80 11.57 7.82 -4.42
CA PHE A 80 10.19 7.84 -4.95
C PHE A 80 9.23 6.89 -4.26
N LEU A 81 9.68 5.89 -3.51
CA LEU A 81 8.83 5.00 -2.75
C LEU A 81 8.76 5.37 -1.26
N THR A 82 7.67 5.01 -0.59
CA THR A 82 7.62 5.04 0.87
C THR A 82 8.53 3.94 1.44
N LYS A 83 8.95 4.08 2.70
CA LYS A 83 9.80 3.07 3.36
C LYS A 83 9.12 1.71 3.46
N GLU A 84 7.82 1.72 3.70
CA GLU A 84 6.98 0.52 3.77
C GLU A 84 6.94 -0.20 2.43
N MET A 85 6.76 0.54 1.33
CA MET A 85 6.78 -0.03 -0.02
C MET A 85 8.17 -0.52 -0.42
N GLN A 86 9.25 0.18 -0.04
CA GLN A 86 10.63 -0.28 -0.25
C GLN A 86 10.86 -1.65 0.41
N ALA A 87 10.45 -1.78 1.68
CA ALA A 87 10.58 -3.05 2.41
C ALA A 87 9.72 -4.16 1.79
N LYS A 88 8.53 -3.84 1.27
CA LYS A 88 7.65 -4.80 0.58
C LYS A 88 8.21 -5.24 -0.78
N MET A 89 8.87 -4.34 -1.52
CA MET A 89 9.40 -4.62 -2.86
C MET A 89 10.27 -5.88 -2.93
N GLY A 90 11.25 -5.98 -2.02
CA GLY A 90 12.15 -7.14 -1.99
C GLY A 90 11.39 -8.45 -1.76
N ARG A 91 10.42 -8.44 -0.84
CA ARG A 91 9.57 -9.61 -0.57
C ARG A 91 8.67 -9.96 -1.75
N LEU A 92 8.10 -8.98 -2.45
CA LEU A 92 7.29 -9.21 -3.65
C LEU A 92 8.12 -9.80 -4.80
N VAL A 93 9.36 -9.34 -5.01
CA VAL A 93 10.28 -9.94 -6.00
C VAL A 93 10.51 -11.42 -5.69
N CYS A 94 10.78 -11.75 -4.42
CA CYS A 94 10.94 -13.15 -4.01
C CYS A 94 9.64 -13.96 -4.17
N ALA A 95 8.48 -13.33 -3.93
CA ALA A 95 7.19 -14.00 -4.00
C ALA A 95 6.68 -14.25 -5.43
N THR A 96 7.00 -13.37 -6.38
CA THR A 96 6.46 -13.40 -7.76
C THR A 96 7.50 -13.66 -8.84
N GLY A 97 8.79 -13.54 -8.51
CA GLY A 97 9.88 -13.66 -9.48
C GLY A 97 10.04 -12.46 -10.41
N ALA A 98 9.26 -11.39 -10.22
CA ALA A 98 9.29 -10.20 -11.06
C ALA A 98 9.42 -8.92 -10.25
N ASN A 99 10.00 -7.89 -10.87
CA ASN A 99 10.04 -6.56 -10.30
C ASN A 99 8.61 -5.96 -10.28
N PRO A 100 8.01 -5.66 -9.12
CA PRO A 100 6.62 -5.21 -9.05
C PRO A 100 6.38 -3.86 -9.72
N LEU A 101 7.43 -3.00 -9.82
CA LEU A 101 7.34 -1.72 -10.53
C LEU A 101 7.32 -1.89 -12.05
N LEU A 102 7.74 -3.05 -12.57
CA LEU A 102 7.82 -3.32 -13.99
C LEU A 102 6.90 -4.47 -14.43
N ARG A 103 6.53 -5.38 -13.50
CA ARG A 103 5.92 -6.67 -13.81
C ARG A 103 6.71 -7.44 -14.89
N ALA A 104 8.03 -7.32 -14.81
CA ALA A 104 8.99 -7.93 -15.69
C ALA A 104 10.35 -8.03 -14.99
N GLN A 105 11.24 -8.87 -15.50
CA GLN A 105 12.61 -8.97 -15.01
C GLN A 105 13.53 -7.93 -15.66
N ASP A 106 13.15 -7.45 -16.84
CA ASP A 106 13.96 -6.54 -17.67
C ASP A 106 13.04 -5.58 -18.47
N VAL A 107 13.60 -4.59 -19.13
CA VAL A 107 12.93 -3.63 -19.99
C VAL A 107 13.69 -3.39 -21.29
N SER A 108 13.02 -2.83 -22.29
CA SER A 108 13.61 -2.45 -23.56
C SER A 108 13.53 -0.94 -23.79
N ALA A 109 14.30 -0.41 -24.74
CA ALA A 109 14.17 0.98 -25.18
C ALA A 109 12.75 1.30 -25.66
N TYR A 110 12.03 0.33 -26.24
CA TYR A 110 10.64 0.49 -26.65
C TYR A 110 9.70 0.59 -25.44
N SER A 111 9.97 -0.10 -24.36
CA SER A 111 9.20 0.01 -23.11
C SER A 111 9.15 1.47 -22.62
N ARG A 112 10.29 2.17 -22.63
CA ARG A 112 10.35 3.59 -22.27
C ARG A 112 9.59 4.49 -23.25
N GLN A 113 9.71 4.24 -24.57
CA GLN A 113 9.03 5.03 -25.60
C GLN A 113 7.51 4.88 -25.54
N SER A 114 7.03 3.70 -25.21
CA SER A 114 5.60 3.38 -25.11
C SER A 114 4.98 3.73 -23.77
N LEU A 115 5.79 4.19 -22.78
CA LEU A 115 5.36 4.48 -21.42
C LEU A 115 4.22 5.51 -21.39
N ARG A 116 3.16 5.17 -20.68
CA ARG A 116 2.01 6.02 -20.40
C ARG A 116 1.72 6.00 -18.91
N CYS A 117 1.21 7.11 -18.40
CA CYS A 117 0.69 7.21 -17.04
C CYS A 117 -0.63 7.96 -17.12
N ARG A 118 -1.65 7.46 -16.43
CA ARG A 118 -2.94 8.13 -16.30
C ARG A 118 -3.43 8.04 -14.87
N HIS A 119 -4.14 9.05 -14.43
CA HIS A 119 -4.89 9.02 -13.18
C HIS A 119 -6.11 8.10 -13.35
N LEU A 120 -6.42 7.32 -12.31
CA LEU A 120 -7.59 6.47 -12.24
C LEU A 120 -8.67 7.13 -11.38
N GLU A 121 -8.64 6.90 -10.09
CA GLU A 121 -9.53 7.49 -9.09
C GLU A 121 -8.74 7.76 -7.80
N ASP A 122 -9.17 8.69 -6.98
CA ASP A 122 -8.52 9.07 -5.72
C ASP A 122 -6.99 9.27 -5.89
N ASP A 123 -6.20 8.48 -5.17
CA ASP A 123 -4.74 8.47 -5.22
C ASP A 123 -4.18 7.37 -6.13
N TRP A 124 -4.99 6.73 -6.97
CA TRP A 124 -4.59 5.64 -7.85
C TRP A 124 -4.25 6.11 -9.25
N TYR A 125 -3.19 5.53 -9.77
CA TYR A 125 -2.65 5.79 -11.11
C TYR A 125 -2.39 4.47 -11.82
N MET A 126 -2.48 4.50 -13.15
CA MET A 126 -2.07 3.40 -14.02
C MET A 126 -0.84 3.80 -14.79
N VAL A 127 0.24 3.07 -14.58
CA VAL A 127 1.39 3.07 -15.49
C VAL A 127 1.22 1.94 -16.47
N SER A 128 1.51 2.17 -17.75
CA SER A 128 1.43 1.13 -18.77
C SER A 128 2.51 1.33 -19.81
N TYR A 129 2.99 0.22 -20.37
CA TYR A 129 3.97 0.21 -21.44
C TYR A 129 3.87 -1.09 -22.23
N GLN A 130 4.55 -1.17 -23.36
CA GLN A 130 4.69 -2.38 -24.18
C GLN A 130 6.14 -2.83 -24.17
N TRP A 131 6.37 -4.13 -24.13
CA TRP A 131 7.72 -4.69 -24.19
C TRP A 131 8.36 -4.47 -25.56
N GLY A 132 7.61 -4.68 -26.63
CA GLY A 132 8.05 -4.51 -28.02
C GLY A 132 6.98 -3.91 -28.90
N LYS A 133 7.39 -3.39 -30.06
CA LYS A 133 6.50 -2.74 -31.04
C LYS A 133 5.41 -3.67 -31.58
N MET A 134 5.68 -4.97 -31.59
CA MET A 134 4.76 -5.99 -32.12
C MET A 134 3.86 -6.58 -31.04
N ASP A 135 4.06 -6.21 -29.76
CA ASP A 135 3.25 -6.73 -28.67
C ASP A 135 1.86 -6.09 -28.71
N SER A 136 0.85 -6.93 -28.82
CA SER A 136 -0.55 -6.51 -28.77
C SER A 136 -1.05 -6.29 -27.33
N ILE A 137 -0.35 -6.84 -26.32
CA ILE A 137 -0.73 -6.77 -24.92
C ILE A 137 0.23 -5.82 -24.21
N GLY A 138 -0.32 -4.77 -23.61
CA GLY A 138 0.43 -3.85 -22.75
C GLY A 138 0.58 -4.39 -21.33
N ILE A 139 1.69 -4.04 -20.71
CA ILE A 139 1.87 -4.22 -19.25
C ILE A 139 1.18 -3.07 -18.56
N HIS A 140 0.33 -3.37 -17.59
CA HIS A 140 -0.44 -2.42 -16.83
C HIS A 140 -0.12 -2.55 -15.34
N ILE A 141 0.20 -1.45 -14.68
CA ILE A 141 0.67 -1.42 -13.30
C ILE A 141 -0.13 -0.39 -12.52
N PRO A 142 -1.23 -0.79 -11.89
CA PRO A 142 -1.92 0.08 -10.94
C PRO A 142 -1.03 0.35 -9.73
N LEU A 143 -0.95 1.61 -9.33
CA LEU A 143 -0.19 2.03 -8.16
C LEU A 143 -0.93 3.13 -7.40
N LYS A 144 -0.68 3.20 -6.10
CA LYS A 144 -1.23 4.22 -5.22
C LYS A 144 -0.15 5.20 -4.81
N ILE A 145 -0.45 6.49 -4.95
CA ILE A 145 0.41 7.57 -4.52
C ILE A 145 -0.01 8.06 -3.12
N VAL A 146 0.95 8.34 -2.29
CA VAL A 146 0.76 9.05 -1.01
C VAL A 146 1.61 10.31 -1.02
N LYS A 147 1.23 11.31 -0.23
CA LYS A 147 2.02 12.53 -0.08
C LYS A 147 2.90 12.42 1.17
N ASP A 148 4.19 12.68 1.01
CA ASP A 148 5.09 12.81 2.15
C ASP A 148 4.82 14.12 2.95
N ALA A 149 5.52 14.31 4.06
CA ALA A 149 5.37 15.48 4.91
C ALA A 149 5.64 16.84 4.20
N LYS A 150 6.29 16.80 3.04
CA LYS A 150 6.58 17.97 2.19
C LYS A 150 5.57 18.11 1.04
N GLY A 151 4.54 17.25 0.99
CA GLY A 151 3.55 17.20 -0.09
C GLY A 151 4.09 16.60 -1.40
N GLN A 152 5.27 15.93 -1.36
CA GLN A 152 5.80 15.28 -2.55
C GLN A 152 5.14 13.92 -2.75
N PRO A 153 4.79 13.53 -3.99
CA PRO A 153 4.23 12.22 -4.28
C PRO A 153 5.27 11.12 -4.05
N ARG A 154 4.83 10.06 -3.40
CA ARG A 154 5.58 8.81 -3.18
C ARG A 154 4.71 7.65 -3.61
N ILE A 155 5.30 6.63 -4.20
CA ILE A 155 4.63 5.37 -4.47
C ILE A 155 4.45 4.66 -3.13
N GLY A 156 3.22 4.61 -2.64
CA GLY A 156 2.86 3.99 -1.37
C GLY A 156 2.44 2.55 -1.48
N TYR A 157 2.00 2.14 -2.68
CA TYR A 157 1.64 0.76 -2.97
C TYR A 157 1.67 0.51 -4.47
N VAL A 158 2.09 -0.69 -4.85
CA VAL A 158 2.05 -1.20 -6.21
C VAL A 158 1.36 -2.56 -6.17
N THR A 159 0.42 -2.79 -7.06
CA THR A 159 -0.26 -4.08 -7.16
C THR A 159 0.72 -5.16 -7.62
N PRO A 160 0.64 -6.39 -7.07
CA PRO A 160 1.55 -7.47 -7.46
C PRO A 160 1.37 -7.85 -8.93
N GLU A 161 2.34 -8.54 -9.49
CA GLU A 161 2.18 -9.23 -10.75
C GLU A 161 0.93 -10.13 -10.68
N TYR A 162 0.33 -10.47 -11.77
CA TYR A 162 -0.91 -11.27 -11.84
C TYR A 162 -2.16 -10.66 -11.18
N ALA A 163 -2.10 -9.48 -10.56
CA ALA A 163 -3.29 -8.78 -10.08
C ALA A 163 -4.17 -8.21 -11.23
N GLY A 164 -3.69 -8.30 -12.47
CA GLY A 164 -4.35 -7.67 -13.61
C GLY A 164 -4.43 -6.15 -13.45
N ASP A 165 -5.52 -5.56 -13.91
CA ASP A 165 -5.77 -4.11 -13.83
C ASP A 165 -6.56 -3.70 -12.58
N GLY A 166 -6.68 -4.61 -11.59
CA GLY A 166 -7.41 -4.35 -10.35
C GLY A 166 -6.76 -3.23 -9.53
N TYR A 167 -7.57 -2.31 -9.01
CA TYR A 167 -7.13 -1.20 -8.16
C TYR A 167 -8.27 -0.71 -7.26
N GLY A 168 -7.97 0.24 -6.39
CA GLY A 168 -8.95 0.90 -5.54
C GLY A 168 -8.72 0.66 -4.04
N ASN A 169 -9.19 1.60 -3.24
CA ASN A 169 -8.95 1.61 -1.79
C ASN A 169 -9.58 0.42 -1.06
N LYS A 170 -10.65 -0.17 -1.61
CA LYS A 170 -11.31 -1.36 -1.02
C LYS A 170 -10.39 -2.58 -0.91
N ILE A 171 -9.38 -2.69 -1.78
CA ILE A 171 -8.42 -3.79 -1.74
C ILE A 171 -7.55 -3.69 -0.48
N LEU A 172 -7.21 -2.46 -0.09
CA LEU A 172 -6.36 -2.17 1.07
C LEU A 172 -7.18 -2.03 2.37
N ASP A 173 -8.52 -2.05 2.29
CA ASP A 173 -9.42 -1.92 3.44
C ASP A 173 -9.61 -3.28 4.13
N VAL A 174 -8.55 -3.73 4.79
CA VAL A 174 -8.54 -4.97 5.57
C VAL A 174 -8.54 -4.62 7.06
N SER A 175 -9.45 -5.19 7.81
CA SER A 175 -9.56 -4.97 9.25
C SER A 175 -8.67 -5.93 10.04
N ALA A 176 -8.08 -5.43 11.11
CA ALA A 176 -7.40 -6.27 12.09
C ALA A 176 -8.37 -7.28 12.73
N VAL A 177 -7.89 -8.48 12.96
CA VAL A 177 -8.64 -9.57 13.61
C VAL A 177 -7.98 -9.93 14.94
N ASP A 178 -8.78 -10.06 15.98
CA ASP A 178 -8.30 -10.56 17.29
C ASP A 178 -8.41 -12.09 17.35
N VAL A 179 -7.29 -12.75 17.66
CA VAL A 179 -7.20 -14.22 17.77
C VAL A 179 -7.86 -14.76 19.06
N LYS A 180 -8.36 -13.91 19.97
CA LYS A 180 -8.89 -14.31 21.28
C LYS A 180 -10.20 -15.09 21.24
N ASP A 181 -10.95 -15.11 20.14
CA ASP A 181 -12.23 -15.81 20.02
C ASP A 181 -12.04 -17.29 19.63
N ASN A 182 -11.51 -18.10 20.54
CA ASN A 182 -11.20 -19.51 20.36
C ASN A 182 -12.43 -20.42 20.64
N LYS A 183 -13.49 -20.32 19.85
CA LYS A 183 -14.70 -21.15 20.03
C LYS A 183 -14.46 -22.62 19.64
N ASP A 184 -13.78 -22.82 18.53
CA ASP A 184 -13.42 -24.12 17.96
C ASP A 184 -12.10 -24.01 17.17
N ALA A 185 -11.53 -25.15 16.78
CA ALA A 185 -10.26 -25.22 16.09
C ALA A 185 -10.27 -24.50 14.74
N HIS A 186 -11.38 -24.58 13.99
CA HIS A 186 -11.47 -23.94 12.68
C HIS A 186 -11.48 -22.42 12.81
N THR A 187 -12.29 -21.87 13.70
CA THR A 187 -12.36 -20.44 13.99
C THR A 187 -11.01 -19.91 14.49
N PHE A 188 -10.32 -20.68 15.33
CA PHE A 188 -8.96 -20.33 15.76
C PHE A 188 -7.99 -20.19 14.58
N VAL A 189 -7.91 -21.20 13.69
CA VAL A 189 -7.02 -21.18 12.54
C VAL A 189 -7.37 -20.03 11.61
N GLU A 190 -8.66 -19.81 11.33
CA GLU A 190 -9.11 -18.73 10.46
C GLU A 190 -8.72 -17.34 11.02
N THR A 191 -9.01 -17.09 12.30
CA THR A 191 -8.70 -15.79 12.93
C THR A 191 -7.20 -15.60 13.10
N PHE A 192 -6.45 -16.67 13.41
CA PHE A 192 -4.99 -16.61 13.47
C PHE A 192 -4.39 -16.22 12.13
N PHE A 193 -4.76 -16.88 11.02
CA PHE A 193 -4.19 -16.54 9.72
C PHE A 193 -4.59 -15.14 9.25
N LYS A 194 -5.82 -14.71 9.46
CA LYS A 194 -6.22 -13.32 9.18
C LYS A 194 -5.40 -12.31 9.99
N ALA A 195 -5.16 -12.58 11.26
CA ALA A 195 -4.30 -11.74 12.10
C ALA A 195 -2.84 -11.79 11.64
N TYR A 196 -2.36 -12.95 11.20
CA TYR A 196 -0.97 -13.17 10.78
C TYR A 196 -0.64 -12.49 9.46
N VAL A 197 -1.55 -12.50 8.48
CA VAL A 197 -1.33 -11.84 7.19
C VAL A 197 -1.61 -10.34 7.23
N TYR A 198 -2.35 -9.85 8.21
CA TYR A 198 -2.70 -8.43 8.35
C TYR A 198 -1.49 -7.48 8.36
N PRO A 199 -0.40 -7.73 9.12
CA PRO A 199 0.81 -6.91 9.10
C PRO A 199 1.47 -6.81 7.72
N TYR A 200 1.43 -7.86 6.90
CA TYR A 200 1.91 -7.84 5.52
C TYR A 200 1.05 -6.91 4.64
N VAL A 201 -0.28 -7.05 4.77
CA VAL A 201 -1.26 -6.30 3.97
C VAL A 201 -1.16 -4.81 4.22
N ILE A 202 -1.07 -4.40 5.49
CA ILE A 202 -0.94 -2.97 5.85
C ILE A 202 0.48 -2.44 5.77
N MET A 203 1.44 -3.29 5.40
CA MET A 203 2.86 -2.96 5.31
C MET A 203 3.40 -2.30 6.59
N THR A 204 3.10 -2.91 7.75
CA THR A 204 3.55 -2.35 9.03
C THR A 204 5.07 -2.26 9.10
N PRO A 205 5.66 -1.16 9.60
CA PRO A 205 7.11 -1.09 9.82
C PRO A 205 7.60 -2.03 10.93
N SER A 206 6.70 -2.57 11.77
CA SER A 206 7.00 -3.56 12.81
C SER A 206 6.70 -5.01 12.39
N LEU A 207 6.72 -5.32 11.09
CA LEU A 207 6.31 -6.61 10.55
C LEU A 207 6.87 -7.80 11.34
N GLU A 208 8.18 -7.90 11.46
CA GLU A 208 8.83 -9.04 12.12
C GLU A 208 8.44 -9.16 13.60
N GLN A 209 8.34 -8.02 14.31
CA GLN A 209 7.94 -7.99 15.71
C GLN A 209 6.48 -8.44 15.90
N ASP A 210 5.58 -8.01 15.01
CA ASP A 210 4.17 -8.35 15.06
C ASP A 210 3.96 -9.85 14.75
N LEU A 211 4.63 -10.37 13.74
CA LEU A 211 4.62 -11.79 13.40
C LEU A 211 5.21 -12.66 14.53
N ALA A 212 6.36 -12.25 15.09
CA ALA A 212 6.99 -12.96 16.20
C ALA A 212 6.07 -13.03 17.42
N ARG A 213 5.38 -11.92 17.79
CA ARG A 213 4.41 -11.89 18.86
C ARG A 213 3.25 -12.85 18.64
N LEU A 214 2.71 -12.89 17.43
CA LEU A 214 1.62 -13.82 17.07
C LEU A 214 2.07 -15.29 17.21
N ARG A 215 3.27 -15.63 16.72
CA ARG A 215 3.85 -16.97 16.87
C ARG A 215 4.08 -17.33 18.34
N GLN A 216 4.69 -16.41 19.11
CA GLN A 216 4.96 -16.65 20.54
C GLN A 216 3.68 -16.94 21.33
N THR A 217 2.57 -16.27 21.00
CA THR A 217 1.30 -16.42 21.70
C THR A 217 0.55 -17.69 21.28
N ASN A 218 0.63 -18.07 19.99
CA ASN A 218 -0.28 -19.05 19.41
C ASN A 218 0.39 -20.38 19.02
N PHE A 219 1.70 -20.54 19.20
CA PHE A 219 2.40 -21.79 18.95
C PHE A 219 2.63 -22.58 20.23
N THR A 220 2.80 -23.90 20.09
CA THR A 220 3.46 -24.72 21.12
C THR A 220 4.96 -24.45 21.12
N ALA A 221 5.68 -24.82 22.21
CA ALA A 221 7.13 -24.65 22.28
C ALA A 221 7.84 -25.41 21.13
N ASP A 222 7.45 -26.68 20.91
CA ASP A 222 8.02 -27.50 19.85
C ASP A 222 7.79 -26.90 18.46
N MET A 223 6.62 -26.29 18.24
CA MET A 223 6.31 -25.61 16.98
C MET A 223 7.16 -24.34 16.79
N GLN A 224 7.49 -23.62 17.85
CA GLN A 224 8.37 -22.45 17.75
C GLN A 224 9.79 -22.87 17.31
N GLU A 225 10.33 -23.96 17.85
CA GLU A 225 11.61 -24.51 17.46
C GLU A 225 11.60 -25.02 15.99
N LYS A 226 10.53 -25.76 15.62
CA LYS A 226 10.35 -26.23 14.24
C LYS A 226 10.28 -25.05 13.26
N TYR A 227 9.49 -24.02 13.59
CA TYR A 227 9.37 -22.81 12.74
C TYR A 227 10.72 -22.10 12.56
N ALA A 228 11.50 -21.95 13.65
CA ALA A 228 12.81 -21.31 13.57
C ALA A 228 13.77 -22.10 12.66
N THR A 229 13.77 -23.42 12.76
CA THR A 229 14.58 -24.30 11.89
C THR A 229 14.15 -24.17 10.42
N MET A 230 12.85 -24.23 10.14
CA MET A 230 12.34 -24.07 8.77
C MET A 230 12.68 -22.71 8.18
N SER A 231 12.51 -21.64 8.95
CA SER A 231 12.85 -20.29 8.50
C SER A 231 14.34 -20.14 8.20
N GLN A 232 15.21 -20.74 8.99
CA GLN A 232 16.65 -20.74 8.74
C GLN A 232 17.00 -21.47 7.43
N MET A 233 16.41 -22.63 7.18
CA MET A 233 16.63 -23.38 5.94
C MET A 233 16.25 -22.54 4.69
N PHE A 234 15.11 -21.87 4.71
CA PHE A 234 14.69 -21.00 3.59
C PHE A 234 15.59 -19.78 3.41
N MET A 235 16.15 -19.23 4.49
CA MET A 235 17.13 -18.14 4.39
C MET A 235 18.45 -18.58 3.76
N GLU A 236 18.91 -19.80 4.07
CA GLU A 236 20.12 -20.38 3.49
C GLU A 236 19.99 -20.63 1.98
N ASP A 237 18.78 -20.95 1.50
CA ASP A 237 18.45 -21.12 0.08
C ASP A 237 18.30 -19.77 -0.67
N ALA A 238 18.63 -18.65 -0.04
CA ALA A 238 18.46 -17.29 -0.58
C ALA A 238 17.01 -16.95 -1.01
N ASN A 239 16.05 -17.70 -0.49
CA ASN A 239 14.62 -17.48 -0.75
C ASN A 239 13.88 -17.33 0.59
N PRO A 240 13.66 -16.10 1.08
CA PRO A 240 13.13 -15.82 2.40
C PRO A 240 11.63 -16.12 2.48
N ILE A 241 11.24 -17.39 2.37
CA ILE A 241 9.86 -17.85 2.51
C ILE A 241 9.47 -17.87 3.99
N ASP A 242 8.35 -17.27 4.33
CA ASP A 242 7.69 -17.52 5.63
C ASP A 242 6.94 -18.85 5.57
N PRO A 243 7.32 -19.84 6.40
CA PRO A 243 6.71 -21.17 6.40
C PRO A 243 5.21 -21.18 6.64
N LEU A 244 4.65 -20.20 7.35
CA LEU A 244 3.22 -20.10 7.64
C LEU A 244 2.38 -19.63 6.46
N ILE A 245 2.95 -18.80 5.62
CA ILE A 245 2.25 -18.36 4.41
C ILE A 245 2.77 -19.06 3.15
N GLY A 246 3.86 -19.85 3.24
CA GLY A 246 4.44 -20.58 2.11
C GLY A 246 4.92 -19.66 0.97
N CYS A 247 5.22 -18.40 1.28
CA CYS A 247 5.61 -17.37 0.33
C CYS A 247 6.48 -16.33 1.04
N ALA A 248 7.21 -15.51 0.29
CA ALA A 248 8.06 -14.46 0.86
C ALA A 248 7.27 -13.21 1.30
N ASP A 249 6.08 -13.00 0.76
CA ASP A 249 5.18 -11.88 1.11
C ASP A 249 3.72 -12.33 1.05
N PHE A 250 2.82 -11.52 1.64
CA PHE A 250 1.39 -11.68 1.46
C PHE A 250 0.77 -10.33 1.03
N ASP A 251 0.06 -10.33 -0.09
CA ASP A 251 -0.49 -9.11 -0.64
C ASP A 251 -1.99 -8.95 -0.36
N ALA A 252 -2.44 -7.69 -0.30
CA ALA A 252 -3.85 -7.34 -0.12
C ALA A 252 -4.77 -7.97 -1.17
N PHE A 253 -4.30 -8.12 -2.41
CA PHE A 253 -5.03 -8.79 -3.49
C PHE A 253 -5.32 -10.27 -3.20
N TRP A 254 -4.47 -10.92 -2.42
CA TRP A 254 -4.61 -12.33 -2.10
C TRP A 254 -5.56 -12.57 -0.92
N TYR A 255 -5.77 -11.52 -0.09
CA TYR A 255 -6.55 -11.62 1.15
C TYR A 255 -7.98 -12.13 0.93
N GLY A 256 -8.66 -11.68 -0.11
CA GLY A 256 -10.02 -12.11 -0.43
C GLY A 256 -10.16 -13.59 -0.82
N SER A 257 -9.04 -14.23 -1.19
CA SER A 257 -9.00 -15.66 -1.55
C SER A 257 -8.55 -16.57 -0.40
N LEU A 258 -8.11 -16.00 0.74
CA LEU A 258 -7.64 -16.75 1.90
C LEU A 258 -8.76 -17.63 2.48
N LYS A 259 -8.53 -18.94 2.55
CA LYS A 259 -9.47 -19.92 3.07
C LYS A 259 -8.79 -20.93 3.96
N VAL A 260 -9.56 -21.43 4.92
CA VAL A 260 -9.19 -22.50 5.83
C VAL A 260 -10.13 -23.69 5.61
N GLU A 261 -9.58 -24.86 5.40
CA GLU A 261 -10.31 -26.10 5.19
C GLU A 261 -9.87 -27.14 6.22
N SER A 262 -10.84 -27.79 6.88
CA SER A 262 -10.55 -28.91 7.78
C SER A 262 -10.30 -30.17 6.94
N ILE A 263 -9.16 -30.81 7.14
CA ILE A 263 -8.78 -32.08 6.50
C ILE A 263 -8.71 -33.24 7.50
N GLY A 264 -9.03 -32.99 8.75
CA GLY A 264 -9.08 -33.97 9.85
C GLY A 264 -9.50 -33.30 11.14
N SER A 265 -9.57 -34.04 12.25
CA SER A 265 -10.11 -33.56 13.55
C SER A 265 -9.40 -32.30 14.08
N ASN A 266 -8.10 -32.15 13.84
CA ASN A 266 -7.32 -30.98 14.23
C ASN A 266 -6.29 -30.64 13.13
N LEU A 267 -6.57 -31.04 11.91
CA LEU A 267 -5.71 -30.85 10.74
C LEU A 267 -6.41 -29.93 9.77
N PHE A 268 -5.68 -28.95 9.26
CA PHE A 268 -6.20 -27.91 8.39
C PHE A 268 -5.27 -27.68 7.20
N THR A 269 -5.86 -27.27 6.09
CA THR A 269 -5.17 -26.65 4.98
C THR A 269 -5.60 -25.19 4.91
N VAL A 270 -4.65 -24.29 4.93
CA VAL A 270 -4.83 -22.88 4.62
C VAL A 270 -4.33 -22.63 3.21
N TRP A 271 -5.12 -21.96 2.40
CA TRP A 271 -4.73 -21.68 1.04
C TRP A 271 -5.22 -20.31 0.55
N TYR A 272 -4.51 -19.78 -0.43
CA TYR A 272 -4.87 -18.55 -1.11
C TYR A 272 -4.33 -18.55 -2.54
N ASN A 273 -4.87 -17.66 -3.39
CA ASN A 273 -4.50 -17.52 -4.79
C ASN A 273 -3.66 -16.26 -4.98
N THR A 274 -2.44 -16.41 -5.50
CA THR A 274 -1.54 -15.31 -5.84
C THR A 274 -1.82 -14.70 -7.22
N GLY A 275 -2.69 -15.34 -8.00
CA GLY A 275 -2.93 -15.02 -9.42
C GLY A 275 -2.06 -15.85 -10.36
N ASP A 276 -0.84 -16.20 -9.97
CA ASP A 276 0.02 -17.17 -10.69
C ASP A 276 -0.31 -18.60 -10.29
N GLY A 277 -0.67 -18.83 -9.03
CA GLY A 277 -0.94 -20.16 -8.50
C GLY A 277 -1.65 -20.14 -7.15
N ILE A 278 -1.89 -21.36 -6.64
CA ILE A 278 -2.48 -21.55 -5.32
C ILE A 278 -1.40 -21.99 -4.35
N VAL A 279 -1.14 -21.16 -3.35
CA VAL A 279 -0.32 -21.53 -2.20
C VAL A 279 -1.15 -22.34 -1.22
N ARG A 280 -0.59 -23.41 -0.65
CA ARG A 280 -1.20 -24.27 0.36
C ARG A 280 -0.24 -24.54 1.49
N VAL A 281 -0.73 -24.39 2.71
CA VAL A 281 -0.01 -24.69 3.94
C VAL A 281 -0.86 -25.65 4.77
N LYS A 282 -0.33 -26.82 5.12
CA LYS A 282 -0.99 -27.77 6.02
C LYS A 282 -0.48 -27.55 7.44
N LEU A 283 -1.37 -27.63 8.41
CA LEU A 283 -1.03 -27.46 9.82
C LEU A 283 -1.91 -28.30 10.74
N ALA A 284 -1.37 -28.53 11.94
CA ALA A 284 -2.09 -29.16 13.02
C ALA A 284 -2.27 -28.18 14.19
N VAL A 285 -3.39 -28.32 14.90
CA VAL A 285 -3.63 -27.61 16.16
C VAL A 285 -3.85 -28.57 17.31
N THR A 286 -3.52 -28.13 18.51
CA THR A 286 -3.81 -28.84 19.75
C THR A 286 -4.53 -27.92 20.71
N ARG A 287 -5.29 -28.50 21.67
CA ARG A 287 -5.92 -27.72 22.74
C ARG A 287 -5.19 -27.98 24.06
N LYS A 288 -4.62 -26.91 24.64
CA LYS A 288 -3.89 -26.97 25.91
C LYS A 288 -4.45 -25.90 26.85
N ASN A 289 -4.82 -26.29 28.07
CA ASN A 289 -5.41 -25.39 29.09
C ASN A 289 -6.64 -24.62 28.58
N GLY A 290 -7.44 -25.25 27.70
CA GLY A 290 -8.64 -24.58 27.14
C GLY A 290 -8.39 -23.74 25.90
N GLU A 291 -7.15 -23.46 25.52
CA GLU A 291 -6.75 -22.64 24.37
C GLU A 291 -6.22 -23.50 23.22
N TYR A 292 -6.56 -23.12 21.99
CA TYR A 292 -5.96 -23.72 20.80
C TYR A 292 -4.56 -23.12 20.53
N ARG A 293 -3.66 -23.97 20.02
CA ARG A 293 -2.32 -23.60 19.59
C ARG A 293 -1.93 -24.40 18.35
N ILE A 294 -1.20 -23.77 17.45
CA ILE A 294 -0.59 -24.48 16.32
C ILE A 294 0.55 -25.34 16.87
N CYS A 295 0.52 -26.63 16.58
CA CYS A 295 1.50 -27.60 17.10
C CYS A 295 2.32 -28.29 16.01
N ASP A 296 1.93 -28.13 14.75
CA ASP A 296 2.72 -28.68 13.62
C ASP A 296 2.41 -27.92 12.33
N LEU A 297 3.32 -27.96 11.36
CA LEU A 297 3.27 -27.27 10.09
C LEU A 297 3.88 -28.12 8.99
N ASN A 298 3.35 -28.02 7.76
CA ASN A 298 3.77 -28.74 6.56
C ASN A 298 3.82 -30.26 6.79
N LEU A 299 2.68 -30.79 7.15
CA LEU A 299 2.45 -32.21 7.30
C LEU A 299 2.46 -32.88 5.91
N ASP A 300 3.36 -33.85 5.73
CA ASP A 300 3.46 -34.67 4.53
C ASP A 300 2.23 -35.60 4.38
#